data_d07df4007dc75ac3915b7ddc52c463c8
#
_entry.id   d07df4007dc75ac3915b7ddc52c463c8
#
_cell.length_a   1.000
_cell.length_b   1.000
_cell.length_c   1.000
_cell.angle_alpha   90.00
_cell.angle_beta   90.00
_cell.angle_gamma   90.00
#
_symmetry.space_group_name_H-M   'P 1'
#
loop_
_entity.id
_entity.type
_entity.pdbx_description
1 polymer ?
#
loop_
_entity_poly.entity_id
_entity_poly.type
_entity_poly.pdbx_seq_one_letter_code
_entity_poly.pdbx_strand_id
1 'polypeptide(L)'
;MSESGPQTGAITHTEPETQFDELDVDTPLVGIIMGSKSDMPEMEKAGEILAEKGIHFEVRVMSAHREPDTVADYCRNARMRGLRVIIAGAGLSAALPGVAAAHSDLPVIGVPLSSRLSAMGGLDAILSIVQMPPGVPVACVGLDNARNAGHLAARILSG
;
A
#
# COMPACT_ATOMS: atom_id res chain seq x y z
N MET A 1 -14.19 -20.87 71.47
CA MET A 1 -13.43 -19.74 70.96
C MET A 1 -12.75 -20.18 69.69
N SER A 2 -13.34 -19.84 68.54
CA SER A 2 -12.80 -20.19 67.23
C SER A 2 -12.29 -18.93 66.62
N GLU A 3 -10.98 -18.81 66.44
CA GLU A 3 -10.36 -17.72 65.68
C GLU A 3 -10.25 -18.17 64.21
N SER A 4 -11.02 -17.51 63.39
CA SER A 4 -10.89 -17.59 61.94
C SER A 4 -9.80 -16.64 61.50
N GLY A 5 -8.68 -17.16 61.01
CA GLY A 5 -7.62 -16.41 60.37
C GLY A 5 -8.06 -15.84 59.01
N PRO A 6 -7.48 -14.72 58.57
CA PRO A 6 -7.88 -14.10 57.33
C PRO A 6 -7.43 -14.94 56.11
N GLN A 7 -8.40 -15.22 55.26
CA GLN A 7 -8.10 -15.80 53.94
C GLN A 7 -7.37 -14.76 53.09
N THR A 8 -6.11 -15.00 52.85
CA THR A 8 -5.36 -14.30 51.82
C THR A 8 -5.93 -14.67 50.46
N GLY A 9 -6.70 -13.78 49.86
CA GLY A 9 -7.12 -13.88 48.48
C GLY A 9 -5.89 -13.88 47.57
N ALA A 10 -5.70 -14.95 46.83
CA ALA A 10 -4.70 -15.01 45.80
C ALA A 10 -5.03 -13.93 44.76
N ILE A 11 -4.15 -12.92 44.64
CA ILE A 11 -4.18 -11.99 43.51
C ILE A 11 -3.71 -12.82 42.30
N THR A 12 -4.65 -13.29 41.52
CA THR A 12 -4.34 -13.78 40.16
C THR A 12 -3.92 -12.55 39.37
N HIS A 13 -2.62 -12.37 39.19
CA HIS A 13 -2.11 -11.55 38.13
C HIS A 13 -2.52 -12.26 36.83
N THR A 14 -3.65 -11.87 36.26
CA THR A 14 -3.86 -12.01 34.83
C THR A 14 -2.85 -11.06 34.22
N GLU A 15 -1.69 -11.61 33.82
CA GLU A 15 -0.87 -10.95 32.83
C GLU A 15 -1.82 -10.60 31.70
N PRO A 16 -1.82 -9.33 31.17
CA PRO A 16 -2.48 -9.09 29.93
C PRO A 16 -1.80 -10.10 28.99
N GLU A 17 -2.55 -11.11 28.55
CA GLU A 17 -2.18 -11.80 27.33
C GLU A 17 -2.01 -10.69 26.32
N THR A 18 -0.78 -10.31 26.08
CA THR A 18 -0.41 -9.67 24.86
C THR A 18 -0.72 -10.72 23.82
N GLN A 19 -2.01 -10.75 23.41
CA GLN A 19 -2.36 -11.23 22.12
C GLN A 19 -1.65 -10.28 21.13
N PHE A 20 -0.34 -10.48 20.99
CA PHE A 20 0.22 -10.39 19.68
C PHE A 20 -0.47 -11.55 18.97
N ASP A 21 -1.65 -11.27 18.44
CA ASP A 21 -2.21 -12.07 17.41
C ASP A 21 -1.02 -12.39 16.53
N GLU A 22 -0.73 -13.65 16.35
CA GLU A 22 0.25 -14.10 15.36
C GLU A 22 -0.08 -13.24 14.17
N LEU A 23 0.80 -12.28 13.86
CA LEU A 23 0.63 -11.37 12.73
C LEU A 23 0.34 -12.32 11.60
N ASP A 24 -0.90 -12.29 11.12
CA ASP A 24 -1.35 -13.23 10.12
C ASP A 24 -0.27 -13.21 9.05
N VAL A 25 0.49 -14.30 8.94
CA VAL A 25 1.65 -14.38 8.03
C VAL A 25 1.22 -14.07 6.60
N ASP A 26 -0.09 -14.12 6.36
CA ASP A 26 -0.74 -13.82 5.09
C ASP A 26 -1.23 -12.37 4.97
N THR A 27 -1.06 -11.54 6.01
CA THR A 27 -1.45 -10.12 5.94
C THR A 27 -0.65 -9.39 4.86
N PRO A 28 -1.31 -8.75 3.88
CA PRO A 28 -0.60 -8.05 2.82
C PRO A 28 0.19 -6.86 3.38
N LEU A 29 1.46 -6.77 2.99
CA LEU A 29 2.35 -5.64 3.32
C LEU A 29 2.36 -4.56 2.23
N VAL A 30 1.99 -4.92 1.00
CA VAL A 30 1.98 -4.02 -0.15
C VAL A 30 0.58 -3.99 -0.77
N GLY A 31 0.04 -2.81 -0.95
CA GLY A 31 -1.17 -2.59 -1.73
C GLY A 31 -0.80 -2.17 -3.15
N ILE A 32 -1.24 -2.92 -4.14
CA ILE A 32 -1.12 -2.57 -5.56
C ILE A 32 -2.48 -2.06 -6.03
N ILE A 33 -2.54 -0.79 -6.41
CA ILE A 33 -3.77 -0.16 -6.87
C ILE A 33 -3.60 0.39 -8.29
N MET A 34 -4.68 0.39 -9.06
CA MET A 34 -4.69 0.89 -10.44
C MET A 34 -6.06 1.44 -10.80
N GLY A 35 -6.11 2.38 -11.72
CA GLY A 35 -7.34 3.09 -12.08
C GLY A 35 -8.29 2.34 -12.99
N SER A 36 -7.83 1.29 -13.67
CA SER A 36 -8.61 0.52 -14.63
C SER A 36 -8.18 -0.95 -14.66
N LYS A 37 -9.14 -1.83 -14.96
CA LYS A 37 -8.82 -3.25 -15.22
C LYS A 37 -7.87 -3.45 -16.40
N SER A 38 -7.86 -2.52 -17.35
CA SER A 38 -6.93 -2.56 -18.48
C SER A 38 -5.47 -2.41 -18.09
N ASP A 39 -5.19 -1.90 -16.89
CA ASP A 39 -3.85 -1.74 -16.33
C ASP A 39 -3.32 -3.03 -15.68
N MET A 40 -4.20 -3.99 -15.43
CA MET A 40 -3.88 -5.23 -14.71
C MET A 40 -2.69 -5.98 -15.30
N PRO A 41 -2.59 -6.22 -16.62
CA PRO A 41 -1.49 -6.99 -17.19
C PRO A 41 -0.10 -6.40 -16.88
N GLU A 42 0.01 -5.08 -16.78
CA GLU A 42 1.27 -4.43 -16.40
C GLU A 42 1.45 -4.46 -14.89
N MET A 43 0.41 -4.11 -14.13
CA MET A 43 0.52 -3.98 -12.67
C MET A 43 0.73 -5.31 -11.95
N GLU A 44 0.23 -6.42 -12.48
CA GLU A 44 0.48 -7.76 -11.97
C GLU A 44 1.97 -8.10 -11.90
N LYS A 45 2.80 -7.52 -12.77
CA LYS A 45 4.25 -7.74 -12.77
C LYS A 45 4.93 -7.26 -11.49
N ALA A 46 4.38 -6.24 -10.82
CA ALA A 46 4.85 -5.86 -9.50
C ALA A 46 4.57 -6.96 -8.46
N GLY A 47 3.40 -7.56 -8.53
CA GLY A 47 3.01 -8.68 -7.67
C GLY A 47 3.89 -9.91 -7.89
N GLU A 48 4.24 -10.24 -9.14
CA GLU A 48 5.17 -11.33 -9.46
C GLU A 48 6.52 -11.16 -8.73
N ILE A 49 7.09 -9.95 -8.76
CA ILE A 49 8.35 -9.66 -8.07
C ILE A 49 8.20 -9.77 -6.55
N LEU A 50 7.09 -9.29 -5.98
CA LEU A 50 6.81 -9.41 -4.55
C LEU A 50 6.66 -10.87 -4.13
N ALA A 51 5.93 -11.66 -4.92
CA ALA A 51 5.75 -13.10 -4.68
C ALA A 51 7.09 -13.86 -4.70
N GLU A 52 7.96 -13.59 -5.68
CA GLU A 52 9.31 -14.18 -5.75
C GLU A 52 10.14 -13.89 -4.49
N LYS A 53 9.85 -12.78 -3.79
CA LYS A 53 10.54 -12.38 -2.56
C LYS A 53 9.80 -12.79 -1.28
N GLY A 54 8.70 -13.54 -1.40
CA GLY A 54 7.89 -13.97 -0.27
C GLY A 54 7.14 -12.84 0.44
N ILE A 55 6.86 -11.73 -0.27
CA ILE A 55 6.15 -10.56 0.27
C ILE A 55 4.68 -10.67 -0.13
N HIS A 56 3.80 -10.71 0.87
CA HIS A 56 2.36 -10.72 0.64
C HIS A 56 1.85 -9.35 0.18
N PHE A 57 0.95 -9.36 -0.78
CA PHE A 57 0.36 -8.16 -1.36
C PHE A 57 -1.10 -8.36 -1.72
N GLU A 58 -1.83 -7.28 -1.86
CA GLU A 58 -3.18 -7.28 -2.43
C GLU A 58 -3.22 -6.41 -3.69
N VAL A 59 -4.17 -6.70 -4.57
CA VAL A 59 -4.39 -5.96 -5.82
C VAL A 59 -5.81 -5.43 -5.84
N ARG A 60 -5.98 -4.12 -6.10
CA ARG A 60 -7.28 -3.46 -6.17
C ARG A 60 -7.37 -2.55 -7.39
N VAL A 61 -8.52 -2.55 -8.03
CA VAL A 61 -8.85 -1.57 -9.08
C VAL A 61 -9.71 -0.49 -8.46
N MET A 62 -9.24 0.76 -8.52
CA MET A 62 -9.96 1.94 -8.05
C MET A 62 -9.46 3.19 -8.75
N SER A 63 -10.36 4.00 -9.26
CA SER A 63 -10.01 5.21 -10.02
C SER A 63 -10.07 6.46 -9.15
N ALA A 64 -8.99 7.25 -9.11
CA ALA A 64 -8.99 8.53 -8.41
C ALA A 64 -9.99 9.53 -8.99
N HIS A 65 -10.27 9.47 -10.29
CA HIS A 65 -11.21 10.37 -10.95
C HIS A 65 -12.67 9.91 -10.82
N ARG A 66 -12.93 8.60 -10.83
CA ARG A 66 -14.29 8.05 -10.86
C ARG A 66 -14.79 7.61 -9.48
N GLU A 67 -13.87 7.23 -8.58
CA GLU A 67 -14.16 6.70 -7.25
C GLU A 67 -13.24 7.35 -6.19
N PRO A 68 -13.19 8.71 -6.12
CA PRO A 68 -12.23 9.41 -5.27
C PRO A 68 -12.37 9.04 -3.79
N ASP A 69 -13.59 8.86 -3.30
CA ASP A 69 -13.83 8.50 -1.89
C ASP A 69 -13.32 7.09 -1.57
N THR A 70 -13.50 6.14 -2.49
CA THR A 70 -12.96 4.76 -2.34
C THR A 70 -11.45 4.79 -2.23
N VAL A 71 -10.76 5.57 -3.07
CA VAL A 71 -9.30 5.72 -3.03
C VAL A 71 -8.87 6.36 -1.73
N ALA A 72 -9.53 7.44 -1.30
CA ALA A 72 -9.22 8.12 -0.06
C ALA A 72 -9.37 7.20 1.16
N ASP A 73 -10.47 6.45 1.25
CA ASP A 73 -10.72 5.53 2.34
C ASP A 73 -9.72 4.37 2.37
N TYR A 74 -9.42 3.80 1.21
CA TYR A 74 -8.40 2.77 1.09
C TYR A 74 -7.05 3.25 1.64
N CYS A 75 -6.60 4.41 1.20
CA CYS A 75 -5.29 4.96 1.56
C CYS A 75 -5.21 5.38 3.04
N ARG A 76 -6.26 6.00 3.59
CA ARG A 76 -6.31 6.38 5.01
C ARG A 76 -6.24 5.17 5.95
N ASN A 77 -6.84 4.07 5.56
CA ASN A 77 -6.92 2.86 6.36
C ASN A 77 -5.78 1.85 6.07
N ALA A 78 -4.93 2.14 5.09
CA ALA A 78 -3.91 1.22 4.61
C ALA A 78 -2.94 0.76 5.72
N ARG A 79 -2.40 1.69 6.50
CA ARG A 79 -1.47 1.37 7.60
C ARG A 79 -2.15 0.52 8.68
N MET A 80 -3.36 0.87 9.07
CA MET A 80 -4.12 0.14 10.10
C MET A 80 -4.41 -1.31 9.67
N ARG A 81 -4.57 -1.54 8.35
CA ARG A 81 -4.76 -2.87 7.76
C ARG A 81 -3.47 -3.67 7.60
N GLY A 82 -2.31 -3.12 8.01
CA GLY A 82 -1.01 -3.79 7.94
C GLY A 82 -0.18 -3.43 6.71
N LEU A 83 -0.68 -2.64 5.78
CA LEU A 83 0.09 -2.21 4.62
C LEU A 83 1.26 -1.31 5.03
N ARG A 84 2.37 -1.44 4.35
CA ARG A 84 3.61 -0.69 4.59
C ARG A 84 4.06 0.10 3.37
N VAL A 85 3.60 -0.26 2.19
CA VAL A 85 3.89 0.40 0.91
C VAL A 85 2.66 0.34 0.02
N ILE A 86 2.41 1.40 -0.73
CA ILE A 86 1.39 1.43 -1.78
C ILE A 86 2.10 1.58 -3.13
N ILE A 87 1.78 0.70 -4.08
CA ILE A 87 2.16 0.82 -5.48
C ILE A 87 0.92 1.26 -6.24
N ALA A 88 0.97 2.38 -6.93
CA ALA A 88 -0.15 2.95 -7.65
C ALA A 88 0.19 3.18 -9.12
N GLY A 89 -0.56 2.53 -10.01
CA GLY A 89 -0.40 2.67 -11.45
C GLY A 89 -1.53 3.49 -12.08
N ALA A 90 -1.17 4.41 -12.96
CA ALA A 90 -2.13 5.22 -13.71
C ALA A 90 -1.54 5.76 -15.01
N GLY A 91 -2.39 5.96 -15.99
CA GLY A 91 -2.07 6.60 -17.26
C GLY A 91 -2.74 7.95 -17.45
N LEU A 92 -2.48 8.61 -18.56
CA LEU A 92 -3.03 9.92 -18.90
C LEU A 92 -2.70 10.96 -17.80
N SER A 93 -3.70 11.72 -17.32
CA SER A 93 -3.57 12.52 -16.09
C SER A 93 -3.50 11.62 -14.86
N ALA A 94 -2.39 10.97 -14.66
CA ALA A 94 -2.18 9.88 -13.72
C ALA A 94 -2.24 10.36 -12.25
N ALA A 95 -3.44 10.71 -11.79
CA ALA A 95 -3.68 11.32 -10.48
C ALA A 95 -3.58 10.31 -9.32
N LEU A 96 -3.79 9.02 -9.58
CA LEU A 96 -3.92 8.02 -8.51
C LEU A 96 -2.73 7.97 -7.54
N PRO A 97 -1.47 7.97 -7.98
CA PRO A 97 -0.34 7.94 -7.04
C PRO A 97 -0.28 9.19 -6.14
N GLY A 98 -0.51 10.37 -6.70
CA GLY A 98 -0.54 11.62 -5.93
C GLY A 98 -1.70 11.67 -4.93
N VAL A 99 -2.88 11.19 -5.32
CA VAL A 99 -4.04 11.07 -4.42
C VAL A 99 -3.76 10.07 -3.30
N ALA A 100 -3.15 8.94 -3.62
CA ALA A 100 -2.74 7.96 -2.60
C ALA A 100 -1.76 8.58 -1.58
N ALA A 101 -0.76 9.30 -2.05
CA ALA A 101 0.21 9.98 -1.19
C ALA A 101 -0.41 11.10 -0.34
N ALA A 102 -1.45 11.77 -0.85
CA ALA A 102 -2.16 12.81 -0.10
C ALA A 102 -3.02 12.25 1.05
N HIS A 103 -3.44 10.99 0.95
CA HIS A 103 -4.31 10.34 1.92
C HIS A 103 -3.63 9.26 2.76
N SER A 104 -2.32 9.08 2.63
CA SER A 104 -1.56 8.09 3.39
C SER A 104 -0.21 8.66 3.80
N ASP A 105 0.32 8.18 4.91
CA ASP A 105 1.69 8.43 5.37
C ASP A 105 2.65 7.30 4.97
N LEU A 106 2.15 6.31 4.22
CA LEU A 106 2.97 5.23 3.69
C LEU A 106 3.79 5.69 2.48
N PRO A 107 4.96 5.09 2.24
CA PRO A 107 5.64 5.25 0.96
C PRO A 107 4.72 4.88 -0.21
N VAL A 108 4.62 5.77 -1.19
CA VAL A 108 3.86 5.55 -2.42
C VAL A 108 4.83 5.47 -3.59
N ILE A 109 4.72 4.40 -4.36
CA ILE A 109 5.49 4.19 -5.59
C ILE A 109 4.52 4.31 -6.77
N GLY A 110 4.74 5.31 -7.60
CA GLY A 110 3.94 5.56 -8.80
C GLY A 110 4.50 4.83 -10.01
N VAL A 111 3.62 4.18 -10.76
CA VAL A 111 3.92 3.53 -12.02
C VAL A 111 3.18 4.28 -13.13
N PRO A 112 3.89 5.08 -13.94
CA PRO A 112 3.28 5.70 -15.11
C PRO A 112 2.99 4.65 -16.16
N LEU A 113 1.76 4.65 -16.67
CA LEU A 113 1.28 3.67 -17.64
C LEU A 113 0.99 4.33 -18.98
N SER A 114 1.47 3.74 -20.06
CA SER A 114 1.16 4.16 -21.41
C SER A 114 -0.09 3.49 -21.95
N SER A 115 -0.73 4.15 -22.90
CA SER A 115 -1.80 3.60 -23.71
C SER A 115 -1.79 4.26 -25.09
N ARG A 116 -2.63 3.79 -26.00
CA ARG A 116 -2.80 4.44 -27.30
C ARG A 116 -3.32 5.89 -27.21
N LEU A 117 -3.89 6.27 -26.05
CA LEU A 117 -4.39 7.62 -25.80
C LEU A 117 -3.36 8.53 -25.15
N SER A 118 -2.19 7.99 -24.76
CA SER A 118 -1.15 8.76 -24.10
C SER A 118 -0.64 9.93 -24.95
N ALA A 119 -0.43 11.07 -24.33
CA ALA A 119 0.25 12.20 -24.94
C ALA A 119 1.77 12.01 -24.88
N MET A 120 2.47 12.31 -25.98
CA MET A 120 3.92 12.25 -26.05
C MET A 120 4.51 10.92 -25.54
N GLY A 121 3.90 9.81 -25.93
CA GLY A 121 4.37 8.46 -25.57
C GLY A 121 4.27 8.09 -24.09
N GLY A 122 3.48 8.81 -23.29
CA GLY A 122 3.31 8.58 -21.87
C GLY A 122 3.99 9.62 -20.97
N LEU A 123 4.56 10.67 -21.56
CA LEU A 123 5.13 11.80 -20.78
C LEU A 123 4.08 12.47 -19.89
N ASP A 124 2.82 12.52 -20.33
CA ASP A 124 1.68 13.00 -19.55
C ASP A 124 1.56 12.26 -18.21
N ALA A 125 1.61 10.93 -18.21
CA ALA A 125 1.56 10.12 -16.99
C ALA A 125 2.79 10.33 -16.11
N ILE A 126 3.98 10.35 -16.71
CA ILE A 126 5.25 10.57 -15.96
C ILE A 126 5.19 11.92 -15.23
N LEU A 127 4.86 13.00 -15.93
CA LEU A 127 4.82 14.33 -15.32
C LEU A 127 3.71 14.45 -14.26
N SER A 128 2.57 13.80 -14.45
CA SER A 128 1.48 13.78 -13.46
C SER A 128 1.89 13.10 -12.15
N ILE A 129 2.78 12.12 -12.22
CA ILE A 129 3.22 11.35 -11.06
C ILE A 129 4.44 11.98 -10.39
N VAL A 130 5.41 12.46 -11.17
CA VAL A 130 6.70 12.92 -10.63
C VAL A 130 6.63 14.33 -10.04
N GLN A 131 5.77 15.20 -10.56
CA GLN A 131 5.67 16.62 -10.17
C GLN A 131 4.78 16.80 -8.94
N MET A 132 5.25 16.31 -7.79
CA MET A 132 4.54 16.41 -6.51
C MET A 132 5.01 17.60 -5.68
N PRO A 133 4.11 18.26 -4.92
CA PRO A 133 4.47 19.35 -4.03
C PRO A 133 5.31 18.87 -2.84
N PRO A 134 6.11 19.76 -2.21
CA PRO A 134 6.82 19.43 -0.97
C PRO A 134 5.88 18.88 0.11
N GLY A 135 6.31 17.82 0.78
CA GLY A 135 5.55 17.17 1.86
C GLY A 135 4.59 16.06 1.40
N VAL A 136 4.38 15.91 0.08
CA VAL A 136 3.55 14.82 -0.49
C VAL A 136 4.40 14.06 -1.53
N PRO A 137 5.36 13.24 -1.10
CA PRO A 137 6.28 12.58 -2.01
C PRO A 137 5.65 11.34 -2.69
N VAL A 138 6.02 11.15 -3.95
CA VAL A 138 5.78 9.90 -4.70
C VAL A 138 7.08 9.50 -5.38
N ALA A 139 7.51 8.25 -5.18
CA ALA A 139 8.62 7.67 -5.90
C ALA A 139 8.14 7.18 -7.28
N CYS A 140 8.58 7.79 -8.36
CA CYS A 140 8.17 7.41 -9.71
C CYS A 140 9.17 6.45 -10.33
N VAL A 141 8.72 5.28 -10.78
CA VAL A 141 9.50 4.36 -11.61
C VAL A 141 9.33 4.68 -13.10
N GLY A 142 10.06 3.97 -13.95
CA GLY A 142 9.96 4.17 -15.39
C GLY A 142 8.58 3.85 -15.96
N LEU A 143 8.31 4.38 -17.15
CA LEU A 143 7.07 4.13 -17.89
C LEU A 143 6.90 2.62 -18.13
N ASP A 144 5.70 2.09 -17.85
CA ASP A 144 5.36 0.67 -17.99
C ASP A 144 6.35 -0.27 -17.27
N ASN A 145 6.84 0.15 -16.11
CA ASN A 145 7.82 -0.62 -15.34
C ASN A 145 7.33 -0.95 -13.92
N ALA A 146 6.21 -1.65 -13.85
CA ALA A 146 5.67 -2.14 -12.58
C ALA A 146 6.64 -3.12 -11.87
N ARG A 147 7.49 -3.83 -12.61
CA ARG A 147 8.53 -4.70 -12.02
C ARG A 147 9.45 -3.92 -11.10
N ASN A 148 9.91 -2.75 -11.53
CA ASN A 148 10.75 -1.89 -10.68
C ASN A 148 10.01 -1.34 -9.47
N ALA A 149 8.70 -1.13 -9.55
CA ALA A 149 7.90 -0.80 -8.36
C ALA A 149 7.91 -1.94 -7.34
N GLY A 150 7.76 -3.18 -7.78
CA GLY A 150 7.88 -4.36 -6.93
C GLY A 150 9.26 -4.48 -6.28
N HIS A 151 10.33 -4.28 -7.06
CA HIS A 151 11.71 -4.28 -6.53
C HIS A 151 11.94 -3.16 -5.51
N LEU A 152 11.45 -1.96 -5.78
CA LEU A 152 11.59 -0.82 -4.86
C LEU A 152 10.81 -1.05 -3.56
N ALA A 153 9.57 -1.54 -3.65
CA ALA A 153 8.78 -1.89 -2.47
C ALA A 153 9.50 -2.93 -1.60
N ALA A 154 10.06 -3.96 -2.22
CA ALA A 154 10.83 -4.98 -1.50
C ALA A 154 12.06 -4.39 -0.78
N ARG A 155 12.76 -3.45 -1.39
CA ARG A 155 13.90 -2.76 -0.76
C ARG A 155 13.46 -1.88 0.41
N ILE A 156 12.35 -1.17 0.29
CA ILE A 156 11.79 -0.38 1.39
C ILE A 156 11.45 -1.27 2.58
N LEU A 157 10.87 -2.45 2.32
CA LEU A 157 10.47 -3.38 3.37
C LEU A 157 11.65 -4.11 4.04
N SER A 158 12.80 -4.20 3.37
CA SER A 158 14.00 -4.88 3.89
C SER A 158 14.92 -3.95 4.70
N GLY A 159 14.69 -2.66 4.68
CA GLY A 159 15.44 -1.66 5.46
C GLY A 159 14.70 -1.31 6.73
#